data_3868ba588363ed84b9eee4519824a42a
#
_entry.id   3868ba588363ed84b9eee4519824a42a
#
_cell.length_a   1.000
_cell.length_b   1.000
_cell.length_c   1.000
_cell.angle_alpha   90.00
_cell.angle_beta   90.00
_cell.angle_gamma   90.00
#
_symmetry.space_group_name_H-M   'P 1'
#
loop_
_entity.id
_entity.type
_entity.pdbx_description
1 polymer ?
#
loop_
_entity_poly.entity_id
_entity_poly.type
_entity_poly.pdbx_seq_one_letter_code
_entity_poly.pdbx_strand_id
1 'polypeptide(L)'
;MTLHQADSVSPIERVQGQRLAQTEFRQDIEGLRAVAVVAVVLFHADVPGVGGGFIGVDVFFVISGFLITRLLWREVSTAGTVRLGRFYGARARRLLPASAAVGVVTAIGSAVLLPPLQVRTVIGDGIASALYVGNYRFVLQLRNYFDAFSPPSPFQHYWSLGVEEQFYLVWPALIIGTAWLIRCVRRRTRSEPASSETPYLVVLALVAAVSFALSLAVTYVVPSVAFFSLPTRAWQLAIGGLVALTAGQWRRLPATSAVIVGWAGLALILLACTLLSATTPYPGTAALLPVLGTALVIGAGCASAPQGCGRVLGLSPMRAVGRVSYSWYLWHWPVLLLAPPLLGHSLGLAGRLAT
;
A
#
# COMPACT_ATOMS: atom_id res chain seq x y z
N MET A 1 17.48 -53.33 11.46
CA MET A 1 16.28 -53.28 10.58
C MET A 1 15.28 -52.38 11.26
N THR A 2 15.40 -51.05 11.08
CA THR A 2 14.59 -50.00 11.72
C THR A 2 13.71 -49.42 10.63
N LEU A 3 12.41 -49.71 10.70
CA LEU A 3 11.38 -49.23 9.80
C LEU A 3 11.16 -47.71 10.06
N HIS A 4 11.33 -46.91 9.02
CA HIS A 4 10.91 -45.52 8.95
C HIS A 4 9.39 -45.46 9.10
N GLN A 5 8.91 -44.96 10.23
CA GLN A 5 7.53 -44.53 10.39
C GLN A 5 7.39 -43.21 9.68
N ALA A 6 6.80 -43.26 8.46
CA ALA A 6 6.35 -42.08 7.76
C ALA A 6 5.10 -41.54 8.50
N ASP A 7 5.21 -40.36 9.14
CA ASP A 7 4.11 -39.64 9.75
C ASP A 7 3.04 -39.36 8.70
N SER A 8 2.04 -40.23 8.63
CA SER A 8 0.85 -40.03 7.80
C SER A 8 -0.09 -39.04 8.49
N VAL A 9 0.06 -37.75 8.18
CA VAL A 9 -0.91 -36.72 8.58
C VAL A 9 -2.31 -37.14 8.10
N SER A 10 -3.24 -37.26 9.05
CA SER A 10 -4.61 -37.77 8.76
C SER A 10 -5.33 -36.88 7.75
N PRO A 11 -6.25 -37.45 6.93
CA PRO A 11 -7.05 -36.65 6.00
C PRO A 11 -7.83 -35.51 6.71
N ILE A 12 -8.24 -35.71 7.96
CA ILE A 12 -8.96 -34.72 8.78
C ILE A 12 -8.02 -33.55 9.14
N GLU A 13 -6.76 -33.81 9.52
CA GLU A 13 -5.78 -32.76 9.81
C GLU A 13 -5.40 -31.98 8.55
N ARG A 14 -5.33 -32.62 7.38
CA ARG A 14 -5.12 -31.94 6.09
C ARG A 14 -6.30 -31.04 5.75
N VAL A 15 -7.54 -31.50 5.94
CA VAL A 15 -8.76 -30.71 5.69
C VAL A 15 -8.88 -29.56 6.71
N GLN A 16 -8.55 -29.78 7.98
CA GLN A 16 -8.48 -28.73 8.99
C GLN A 16 -7.37 -27.72 8.69
N GLY A 17 -6.18 -28.17 8.31
CA GLY A 17 -5.08 -27.32 7.89
C GLY A 17 -5.41 -26.47 6.66
N GLN A 18 -6.11 -27.06 5.66
CA GLN A 18 -6.61 -26.34 4.49
C GLN A 18 -7.73 -25.33 4.84
N ARG A 19 -8.65 -25.69 5.75
CA ARG A 19 -9.69 -24.76 6.23
C ARG A 19 -9.08 -23.62 7.05
N LEU A 20 -8.08 -23.88 7.87
CA LEU A 20 -7.36 -22.84 8.62
C LEU A 20 -6.55 -21.92 7.69
N ALA A 21 -5.95 -22.46 6.63
CA ALA A 21 -5.26 -21.67 5.60
C ALA A 21 -6.25 -20.83 4.76
N GLN A 22 -7.45 -21.37 4.46
CA GLN A 22 -8.50 -20.62 3.77
C GLN A 22 -9.11 -19.49 4.62
N THR A 23 -9.18 -19.65 5.95
CA THR A 23 -9.62 -18.59 6.87
C THR A 23 -8.61 -17.44 7.00
N GLU A 24 -7.36 -17.62 6.57
CA GLU A 24 -6.36 -16.55 6.54
C GLU A 24 -6.40 -15.69 5.28
N PHE A 25 -7.07 -16.14 4.22
CA PHE A 25 -7.13 -15.44 2.94
C PHE A 25 -8.24 -14.38 2.94
N ARG A 26 -7.87 -13.11 2.91
CA ARG A 26 -8.75 -11.95 2.98
C ARG A 26 -9.20 -11.52 1.58
N GLN A 27 -10.34 -12.07 1.13
CA GLN A 27 -10.93 -11.76 -0.19
C GLN A 27 -11.37 -10.30 -0.30
N ASP A 28 -11.81 -9.70 0.78
CA ASP A 28 -12.19 -8.30 0.86
C ASP A 28 -11.01 -7.35 0.62
N ILE A 29 -9.80 -7.72 1.04
CA ILE A 29 -8.58 -6.95 0.73
C ILE A 29 -8.25 -7.00 -0.77
N GLU A 30 -8.47 -8.14 -1.45
CA GLU A 30 -8.32 -8.17 -2.91
C GLU A 30 -9.31 -7.20 -3.58
N GLY A 31 -10.58 -7.22 -3.18
CA GLY A 31 -11.57 -6.28 -3.71
C GLY A 31 -11.27 -4.81 -3.37
N LEU A 32 -10.75 -4.54 -2.18
CA LEU A 32 -10.35 -3.19 -1.80
C LEU A 32 -9.17 -2.68 -2.65
N ARG A 33 -8.24 -3.56 -3.02
CA ARG A 33 -7.18 -3.25 -3.99
C ARG A 33 -7.73 -2.95 -5.37
N ALA A 34 -8.83 -3.62 -5.77
CA ALA A 34 -9.51 -3.31 -7.03
C ALA A 34 -10.11 -1.90 -7.00
N VAL A 35 -10.81 -1.52 -5.91
CA VAL A 35 -11.32 -0.16 -5.74
C VAL A 35 -10.18 0.86 -5.85
N ALA A 36 -9.07 0.61 -5.19
CA ALA A 36 -7.91 1.50 -5.17
C ALA A 36 -7.29 1.69 -6.56
N VAL A 37 -7.01 0.60 -7.30
CA VAL A 37 -6.39 0.72 -8.62
C VAL A 37 -7.33 1.35 -9.65
N VAL A 38 -8.63 0.99 -9.62
CA VAL A 38 -9.62 1.59 -10.50
C VAL A 38 -9.73 3.11 -10.24
N ALA A 39 -9.77 3.54 -8.98
CA ALA A 39 -9.79 4.97 -8.64
C ALA A 39 -8.59 5.71 -9.24
N VAL A 40 -7.37 5.16 -9.09
CA VAL A 40 -6.14 5.76 -9.64
C VAL A 40 -6.18 5.83 -11.17
N VAL A 41 -6.59 4.74 -11.83
CA VAL A 41 -6.63 4.70 -13.30
C VAL A 41 -7.67 5.68 -13.85
N LEU A 42 -8.86 5.74 -13.26
CA LEU A 42 -9.91 6.69 -13.67
C LEU A 42 -9.49 8.15 -13.47
N PHE A 43 -8.78 8.44 -12.37
CA PHE A 43 -8.21 9.76 -12.12
C PHE A 43 -7.19 10.15 -13.21
N HIS A 44 -6.24 9.28 -13.52
CA HIS A 44 -5.21 9.55 -14.53
C HIS A 44 -5.75 9.55 -15.97
N ALA A 45 -6.90 8.89 -16.20
CA ALA A 45 -7.63 8.98 -17.47
C ALA A 45 -8.49 10.26 -17.58
N ASP A 46 -8.47 11.15 -16.58
CA ASP A 46 -9.29 12.36 -16.50
C ASP A 46 -10.82 12.09 -16.60
N VAL A 47 -11.29 11.02 -15.94
CA VAL A 47 -12.73 10.70 -15.93
C VAL A 47 -13.48 11.72 -15.09
N PRO A 48 -14.52 12.39 -15.66
CA PRO A 48 -15.32 13.35 -14.91
C PRO A 48 -15.95 12.74 -13.64
N GLY A 49 -15.91 13.48 -12.53
CA GLY A 49 -16.47 13.05 -11.24
C GLY A 49 -15.55 12.18 -10.38
N VAL A 50 -14.32 11.86 -10.84
CA VAL A 50 -13.34 11.08 -10.08
C VAL A 50 -12.05 11.89 -9.84
N GLY A 51 -12.20 13.20 -9.60
CA GLY A 51 -11.06 14.10 -9.39
C GLY A 51 -10.17 13.77 -8.19
N GLY A 52 -10.69 13.02 -7.21
CA GLY A 52 -9.96 12.54 -6.03
C GLY A 52 -9.41 11.12 -6.15
N GLY A 53 -9.46 10.48 -7.32
CA GLY A 53 -9.07 9.07 -7.46
C GLY A 53 -7.60 8.75 -7.12
N PHE A 54 -6.72 9.75 -7.05
CA PHE A 54 -5.34 9.62 -6.57
C PHE A 54 -5.25 9.04 -5.14
N ILE A 55 -6.32 9.14 -4.35
CA ILE A 55 -6.40 8.58 -2.99
C ILE A 55 -6.29 7.04 -2.96
N GLY A 56 -6.44 6.37 -4.09
CA GLY A 56 -6.22 4.93 -4.17
C GLY A 56 -4.82 4.52 -3.70
N VAL A 57 -3.82 5.40 -3.81
CA VAL A 57 -2.48 5.18 -3.25
C VAL A 57 -2.53 5.10 -1.72
N ASP A 58 -3.33 5.96 -1.06
CA ASP A 58 -3.49 5.93 0.40
C ASP A 58 -4.17 4.64 0.87
N VAL A 59 -5.14 4.16 0.10
CA VAL A 59 -5.77 2.84 0.32
C VAL A 59 -4.72 1.73 0.25
N PHE A 60 -3.82 1.75 -0.75
CA PHE A 60 -2.71 0.80 -0.85
C PHE A 60 -1.76 0.90 0.34
N PHE A 61 -1.42 2.09 0.82
CA PHE A 61 -0.55 2.27 1.98
C PHE A 61 -1.15 1.65 3.24
N VAL A 62 -2.43 1.87 3.52
CA VAL A 62 -3.10 1.25 4.68
C VAL A 62 -3.14 -0.27 4.56
N ILE A 63 -3.48 -0.81 3.37
CA ILE A 63 -3.44 -2.26 3.10
C ILE A 63 -2.05 -2.82 3.34
N SER A 64 -1.02 -2.16 2.82
CA SER A 64 0.38 -2.56 2.97
C SER A 64 0.81 -2.57 4.44
N GLY A 65 0.50 -1.52 5.17
CA GLY A 65 0.76 -1.43 6.61
C GLY A 65 0.11 -2.56 7.39
N PHE A 66 -1.16 -2.86 7.09
CA PHE A 66 -1.90 -3.97 7.71
C PHE A 66 -1.24 -5.33 7.43
N LEU A 67 -0.99 -5.65 6.16
CA LEU A 67 -0.48 -6.96 5.77
C LEU A 67 0.93 -7.22 6.31
N ILE A 68 1.80 -6.22 6.25
CA ILE A 68 3.19 -6.35 6.69
C ILE A 68 3.27 -6.42 8.21
N THR A 69 2.53 -5.58 8.93
CA THR A 69 2.53 -5.62 10.39
C THR A 69 1.98 -6.96 10.89
N ARG A 70 0.89 -7.47 10.29
CA ARG A 70 0.34 -8.79 10.61
C ARG A 70 1.35 -9.91 10.39
N LEU A 71 2.09 -9.86 9.27
CA LEU A 71 3.13 -10.84 8.95
C LEU A 71 4.27 -10.82 9.98
N LEU A 72 4.83 -9.63 10.23
CA LEU A 72 5.95 -9.45 11.14
C LEU A 72 5.56 -9.75 12.59
N TRP A 73 4.37 -9.33 13.02
CA TRP A 73 3.84 -9.64 14.34
C TRP A 73 3.70 -11.14 14.56
N ARG A 74 3.16 -11.85 13.56
CA ARG A 74 3.06 -13.31 13.63
C ARG A 74 4.42 -13.97 13.81
N GLU A 75 5.44 -13.55 13.05
CA GLU A 75 6.80 -14.10 13.19
C GLU A 75 7.41 -13.79 14.56
N VAL A 76 7.30 -12.54 15.02
CA VAL A 76 7.83 -12.14 16.33
C VAL A 76 7.12 -12.84 17.47
N SER A 77 5.79 -12.97 17.43
CA SER A 77 5.00 -13.62 18.50
C SER A 77 5.23 -15.11 18.58
N THR A 78 5.56 -15.78 17.46
CA THR A 78 5.81 -17.24 17.42
C THR A 78 7.28 -17.61 17.57
N ALA A 79 8.19 -16.90 16.91
CA ALA A 79 9.62 -17.24 16.86
C ALA A 79 10.52 -16.25 17.64
N GLY A 80 9.96 -15.19 18.22
CA GLY A 80 10.69 -14.14 18.94
C GLY A 80 11.56 -13.26 18.06
N THR A 81 11.63 -13.51 16.74
CA THR A 81 12.44 -12.73 15.78
C THR A 81 11.80 -12.78 14.39
N VAL A 82 12.32 -11.93 13.47
CA VAL A 82 11.90 -11.88 12.06
C VAL A 82 13.00 -12.48 11.18
N ARG A 83 12.63 -13.32 10.23
CA ARG A 83 13.54 -13.90 9.23
C ARG A 83 13.66 -12.93 8.04
N LEU A 84 14.48 -11.89 8.17
CA LEU A 84 14.62 -10.82 7.18
C LEU A 84 14.91 -11.32 5.75
N GLY A 85 15.80 -12.31 5.59
CA GLY A 85 16.10 -12.87 4.27
C GLY A 85 14.88 -13.50 3.59
N ARG A 86 14.05 -14.21 4.35
CA ARG A 86 12.78 -14.78 3.84
C ARG A 86 11.78 -13.68 3.50
N PHE A 87 11.68 -12.68 4.36
CA PHE A 87 10.80 -11.54 4.18
C PHE A 87 11.11 -10.77 2.90
N TYR A 88 12.36 -10.28 2.75
CA TYR A 88 12.77 -9.53 1.57
C TYR A 88 12.80 -10.39 0.29
N GLY A 89 13.25 -11.65 0.39
CA GLY A 89 13.28 -12.55 -0.76
C GLY A 89 11.89 -12.88 -1.31
N ALA A 90 10.87 -13.03 -0.44
CA ALA A 90 9.49 -13.24 -0.90
C ALA A 90 8.93 -12.00 -1.61
N ARG A 91 9.24 -10.81 -1.12
CA ARG A 91 8.84 -9.54 -1.75
C ARG A 91 9.53 -9.31 -3.08
N ALA A 92 10.85 -9.47 -3.12
CA ALA A 92 11.63 -9.30 -4.35
C ALA A 92 11.09 -10.19 -5.48
N ARG A 93 10.85 -11.46 -5.22
CA ARG A 93 10.25 -12.37 -6.21
C ARG A 93 8.87 -11.96 -6.69
N ARG A 94 8.10 -11.29 -5.84
CA ARG A 94 6.75 -10.84 -6.17
C ARG A 94 6.72 -9.52 -6.96
N LEU A 95 7.59 -8.57 -6.62
CA LEU A 95 7.50 -7.19 -7.11
C LEU A 95 8.50 -6.89 -8.24
N LEU A 96 9.76 -7.36 -8.10
CA LEU A 96 10.81 -7.01 -9.04
C LEU A 96 10.57 -7.44 -10.49
N PRO A 97 10.04 -8.65 -10.81
CA PRO A 97 9.87 -9.04 -12.21
C PRO A 97 8.94 -8.10 -12.98
N ALA A 98 7.78 -7.75 -12.40
CA ALA A 98 6.84 -6.84 -13.04
C ALA A 98 7.39 -5.40 -13.09
N SER A 99 7.97 -4.91 -11.99
CA SER A 99 8.55 -3.58 -11.92
C SER A 99 9.71 -3.40 -12.91
N ALA A 100 10.59 -4.40 -13.02
CA ALA A 100 11.70 -4.37 -14.00
C ALA A 100 11.20 -4.42 -15.44
N ALA A 101 10.23 -5.29 -15.74
CA ALA A 101 9.66 -5.40 -17.09
C ALA A 101 9.04 -4.06 -17.53
N VAL A 102 8.17 -3.47 -16.68
CA VAL A 102 7.57 -2.16 -16.99
C VAL A 102 8.64 -1.07 -17.08
N GLY A 103 9.62 -1.07 -16.16
CA GLY A 103 10.71 -0.08 -16.17
C GLY A 103 11.53 -0.11 -17.47
N VAL A 104 11.91 -1.32 -17.93
CA VAL A 104 12.66 -1.48 -19.19
C VAL A 104 11.82 -1.04 -20.39
N VAL A 105 10.57 -1.49 -20.50
CA VAL A 105 9.69 -1.09 -21.61
C VAL A 105 9.43 0.41 -21.61
N THR A 106 9.21 1.01 -20.44
CA THR A 106 9.04 2.46 -20.30
C THR A 106 10.31 3.22 -20.74
N ALA A 107 11.49 2.76 -20.33
CA ALA A 107 12.76 3.38 -20.74
C ALA A 107 12.99 3.32 -22.25
N ILE A 108 12.76 2.14 -22.87
CA ILE A 108 12.89 1.97 -24.33
C ILE A 108 11.84 2.82 -25.06
N GLY A 109 10.57 2.75 -24.64
CA GLY A 109 9.50 3.55 -25.24
C GLY A 109 9.77 5.04 -25.15
N SER A 110 10.26 5.51 -24.01
CA SER A 110 10.66 6.92 -23.85
C SER A 110 11.83 7.31 -24.76
N ALA A 111 12.82 6.44 -24.89
CA ALA A 111 13.98 6.71 -25.77
C ALA A 111 13.59 6.80 -27.24
N VAL A 112 12.57 6.06 -27.68
CA VAL A 112 12.09 6.04 -29.07
C VAL A 112 11.10 7.16 -29.37
N LEU A 113 10.22 7.49 -28.40
CA LEU A 113 9.05 8.33 -28.64
C LEU A 113 9.20 9.78 -28.16
N LEU A 114 10.09 10.04 -27.20
CA LEU A 114 10.23 11.36 -26.61
C LEU A 114 11.40 12.16 -27.18
N PRO A 115 11.36 13.51 -27.13
CA PRO A 115 12.48 14.37 -27.51
C PRO A 115 13.75 14.06 -26.69
N PRO A 116 14.96 14.15 -27.29
CA PRO A 116 16.21 13.76 -26.63
C PRO A 116 16.48 14.43 -25.27
N LEU A 117 16.06 15.69 -25.10
CA LEU A 117 16.20 16.41 -23.83
C LEU A 117 15.35 15.80 -22.71
N GLN A 118 14.14 15.34 -23.05
CA GLN A 118 13.25 14.66 -22.09
C GLN A 118 13.76 13.26 -21.74
N VAL A 119 14.28 12.52 -22.73
CA VAL A 119 14.81 11.16 -22.54
C VAL A 119 15.85 11.13 -21.44
N ARG A 120 16.80 12.07 -21.42
CA ARG A 120 17.85 12.12 -20.39
C ARG A 120 17.26 12.23 -18.98
N THR A 121 16.26 13.09 -18.78
CA THR A 121 15.57 13.26 -17.51
C THR A 121 14.82 11.99 -17.13
N VAL A 122 14.03 11.43 -18.05
CA VAL A 122 13.22 10.22 -17.85
C VAL A 122 14.09 9.00 -17.51
N ILE A 123 15.27 8.83 -18.16
CA ILE A 123 16.19 7.74 -17.80
C ILE A 123 16.73 7.93 -16.37
N GLY A 124 17.07 9.16 -15.98
CA GLY A 124 17.46 9.47 -14.59
C GLY A 124 16.34 9.17 -13.59
N ASP A 125 15.09 9.43 -13.96
CA ASP A 125 13.91 9.10 -13.14
C ASP A 125 13.72 7.59 -13.03
N GLY A 126 13.93 6.86 -14.12
CA GLY A 126 13.91 5.40 -14.17
C GLY A 126 14.95 4.78 -13.24
N ILE A 127 16.20 5.29 -13.28
CA ILE A 127 17.27 4.83 -12.37
C ILE A 127 16.90 5.10 -10.91
N ALA A 128 16.44 6.31 -10.58
CA ALA A 128 16.02 6.65 -9.21
C ALA A 128 14.83 5.81 -8.74
N SER A 129 13.90 5.49 -9.66
CA SER A 129 12.73 4.63 -9.39
C SER A 129 13.16 3.19 -9.14
N ALA A 130 14.09 2.65 -9.91
CA ALA A 130 14.66 1.31 -9.72
C ALA A 130 15.41 1.17 -8.38
N LEU A 131 15.99 2.26 -7.89
CA LEU A 131 16.64 2.35 -6.57
C LEU A 131 15.67 2.71 -5.43
N TYR A 132 14.36 2.82 -5.70
CA TYR A 132 13.33 3.22 -4.73
C TYR A 132 13.57 4.58 -4.06
N VAL A 133 14.26 5.51 -4.75
CA VAL A 133 14.48 6.90 -4.32
C VAL A 133 13.86 7.92 -5.28
N GLY A 134 13.07 7.46 -6.24
CA GLY A 134 12.39 8.31 -7.24
C GLY A 134 11.49 9.36 -6.61
N ASN A 135 10.85 9.05 -5.48
CA ASN A 135 10.02 9.98 -4.73
C ASN A 135 10.79 11.26 -4.32
N TYR A 136 12.02 11.14 -3.83
CA TYR A 136 12.86 12.32 -3.48
C TYR A 136 13.37 13.04 -4.73
N ARG A 137 13.67 12.31 -5.81
CA ARG A 137 14.04 12.93 -7.07
C ARG A 137 12.90 13.80 -7.63
N PHE A 138 11.66 13.33 -7.59
CA PHE A 138 10.50 14.13 -7.99
C PHE A 138 10.27 15.35 -7.08
N VAL A 139 10.52 15.24 -5.77
CA VAL A 139 10.52 16.42 -4.88
C VAL A 139 11.49 17.47 -5.35
N LEU A 140 12.72 17.07 -5.71
CA LEU A 140 13.76 18.01 -6.16
C LEU A 140 13.42 18.66 -7.49
N GLN A 141 12.86 17.91 -8.45
CA GLN A 141 12.42 18.43 -9.73
C GLN A 141 11.30 19.46 -9.58
N LEU A 142 10.26 19.16 -8.79
CA LEU A 142 9.13 20.06 -8.57
C LEU A 142 9.51 21.34 -7.78
N ARG A 143 10.67 21.39 -7.15
CA ARG A 143 11.20 22.59 -6.48
C ARG A 143 12.04 23.47 -7.41
N ASN A 144 12.49 22.93 -8.54
CA ASN A 144 13.25 23.68 -9.52
C ASN A 144 12.27 24.45 -10.43
N TYR A 145 12.50 25.77 -10.57
CA TYR A 145 11.67 26.64 -11.39
C TYR A 145 11.55 26.17 -12.85
N PHE A 146 12.64 25.67 -13.43
CA PHE A 146 12.66 25.20 -14.82
C PHE A 146 11.97 23.84 -15.04
N ASP A 147 11.94 22.99 -14.02
CA ASP A 147 11.38 21.64 -14.10
C ASP A 147 9.89 21.61 -13.73
N ALA A 148 9.39 22.64 -13.01
CA ALA A 148 8.00 22.71 -12.54
C ALA A 148 6.95 22.71 -13.70
N PHE A 149 7.35 23.14 -14.89
CA PHE A 149 6.50 23.16 -16.09
C PHE A 149 6.80 22.02 -17.08
N SER A 150 7.71 21.13 -16.73
CA SER A 150 8.03 19.97 -17.57
C SER A 150 6.87 18.96 -17.60
N PRO A 151 6.66 18.27 -18.74
CA PRO A 151 5.68 17.19 -18.77
C PRO A 151 5.98 16.13 -17.73
N PRO A 152 4.93 15.50 -17.14
CA PRO A 152 5.12 14.48 -16.13
C PRO A 152 5.95 13.30 -16.65
N SER A 153 6.83 12.79 -15.81
CA SER A 153 7.68 11.65 -16.17
C SER A 153 6.87 10.35 -16.28
N PRO A 154 7.10 9.50 -17.30
CA PRO A 154 6.52 8.16 -17.36
C PRO A 154 6.84 7.26 -16.15
N PHE A 155 7.85 7.61 -15.36
CA PHE A 155 8.20 6.94 -14.11
C PHE A 155 7.57 7.58 -12.86
N GLN A 156 6.84 8.68 -12.98
CA GLN A 156 6.40 9.45 -11.81
C GLN A 156 5.60 8.60 -10.82
N HIS A 157 4.70 7.72 -11.27
CA HIS A 157 3.89 6.86 -10.39
C HIS A 157 4.71 5.91 -9.50
N TYR A 158 6.00 5.64 -9.82
CA TYR A 158 6.90 4.85 -8.96
C TYR A 158 7.22 5.52 -7.62
N TRP A 159 6.88 6.82 -7.44
CA TRP A 159 7.08 7.49 -6.16
C TRP A 159 6.44 6.73 -4.99
N SER A 160 5.25 6.20 -5.18
CA SER A 160 4.51 5.49 -4.14
C SER A 160 5.16 4.16 -3.78
N LEU A 161 5.73 3.46 -4.77
CA LEU A 161 6.52 2.25 -4.50
C LEU A 161 7.80 2.59 -3.72
N GLY A 162 8.44 3.73 -4.03
CA GLY A 162 9.57 4.24 -3.25
C GLY A 162 9.21 4.41 -1.77
N VAL A 163 8.11 5.10 -1.47
CA VAL A 163 7.60 5.27 -0.10
C VAL A 163 7.32 3.92 0.57
N GLU A 164 6.68 3.01 -0.16
CA GLU A 164 6.31 1.69 0.35
C GLU A 164 7.53 0.83 0.68
N GLU A 165 8.52 0.74 -0.21
CA GLU A 165 9.73 -0.05 0.00
C GLU A 165 10.64 0.56 1.07
N GLN A 166 10.72 1.89 1.17
CA GLN A 166 11.41 2.57 2.28
C GLN A 166 10.74 2.22 3.64
N PHE A 167 9.41 2.20 3.70
CA PHE A 167 8.69 1.74 4.88
C PHE A 167 9.02 0.28 5.21
N TYR A 168 9.09 -0.60 4.22
CA TYR A 168 9.44 -2.00 4.43
C TYR A 168 10.87 -2.23 4.88
N LEU A 169 11.76 -1.27 4.66
CA LEU A 169 13.10 -1.29 5.21
C LEU A 169 13.09 -0.89 6.70
N VAL A 170 12.38 0.17 7.04
CA VAL A 170 12.34 0.73 8.41
C VAL A 170 11.47 -0.11 9.34
N TRP A 171 10.36 -0.63 8.86
CA TRP A 171 9.34 -1.27 9.68
C TRP A 171 9.77 -2.55 10.40
N PRO A 172 10.43 -3.53 9.74
CA PRO A 172 10.98 -4.69 10.41
C PRO A 172 12.00 -4.30 11.48
N ALA A 173 12.84 -3.29 11.21
CA ALA A 173 13.82 -2.81 12.16
C ALA A 173 13.17 -2.24 13.43
N LEU A 174 12.09 -1.46 13.30
CA LEU A 174 11.31 -0.94 14.42
C LEU A 174 10.68 -2.08 15.25
N ILE A 175 10.08 -3.07 14.59
CA ILE A 175 9.47 -4.22 15.28
C ILE A 175 10.53 -5.05 16.02
N ILE A 176 11.65 -5.34 15.37
CA ILE A 176 12.76 -6.10 15.98
C ILE A 176 13.37 -5.30 17.14
N GLY A 177 13.58 -3.99 16.96
CA GLY A 177 14.09 -3.09 17.99
C GLY A 177 13.16 -3.03 19.20
N THR A 178 11.84 -2.94 18.99
CA THR A 178 10.83 -3.00 20.04
C THR A 178 10.88 -4.33 20.79
N ALA A 179 10.96 -5.47 20.05
CA ALA A 179 11.08 -6.80 20.66
C ALA A 179 12.37 -6.93 21.47
N TRP A 180 13.48 -6.39 20.98
CA TRP A 180 14.76 -6.38 21.70
C TRP A 180 14.68 -5.54 22.97
N LEU A 181 14.13 -4.33 22.89
CA LEU A 181 13.96 -3.42 24.03
C LEU A 181 13.10 -4.08 25.13
N ILE A 182 11.98 -4.68 24.75
CA ILE A 182 11.12 -5.43 25.69
C ILE A 182 11.93 -6.52 26.41
N ARG A 183 12.74 -7.29 25.66
CA ARG A 183 13.58 -8.34 26.26
C ARG A 183 14.62 -7.77 27.23
N CYS A 184 15.24 -6.65 26.89
CA CYS A 184 16.22 -5.98 27.77
C CYS A 184 15.59 -5.50 29.07
N VAL A 185 14.42 -4.83 28.97
CA VAL A 185 13.69 -4.33 30.16
C VAL A 185 13.24 -5.49 31.03
N ARG A 186 12.65 -6.55 30.47
CA ARG A 186 12.19 -7.72 31.24
C ARG A 186 13.32 -8.45 31.94
N ARG A 187 14.50 -8.59 31.31
CA ARG A 187 15.68 -9.16 31.97
C ARG A 187 16.10 -8.38 33.22
N ARG A 188 15.90 -7.04 33.20
CA ARG A 188 16.19 -6.17 34.35
C ARG A 188 15.14 -6.26 35.45
N THR A 189 13.86 -6.40 35.06
CA THR A 189 12.72 -6.39 36.00
C THR A 189 12.27 -7.78 36.48
N ARG A 190 12.92 -8.85 36.02
CA ARG A 190 12.55 -10.26 36.30
C ARG A 190 11.06 -10.59 36.08
N SER A 191 10.43 -9.91 35.15
CA SER A 191 8.97 -10.06 34.87
C SER A 191 8.70 -11.26 33.97
N GLU A 192 7.57 -11.94 34.23
CA GLU A 192 7.08 -13.10 33.47
C GLU A 192 6.90 -12.80 31.96
N PRO A 193 7.07 -13.82 31.10
CA PRO A 193 6.95 -13.67 29.64
C PRO A 193 5.48 -13.56 29.18
N ALA A 194 4.87 -12.40 29.32
CA ALA A 194 3.60 -12.11 28.66
C ALA A 194 3.87 -11.50 27.27
N SER A 195 3.36 -12.10 26.20
CA SER A 195 3.37 -11.51 24.86
C SER A 195 2.35 -10.39 24.79
N SER A 196 2.75 -9.18 25.20
CA SER A 196 1.87 -8.00 25.14
C SER A 196 2.02 -7.29 23.80
N GLU A 197 0.91 -7.02 23.13
CA GLU A 197 0.85 -6.20 21.91
C GLU A 197 1.05 -4.70 22.23
N THR A 198 0.84 -4.30 23.48
CA THR A 198 0.83 -2.90 23.93
C THR A 198 2.08 -2.10 23.54
N PRO A 199 3.33 -2.56 23.73
CA PRO A 199 4.50 -1.79 23.34
C PRO A 199 4.57 -1.50 21.84
N TYR A 200 4.16 -2.47 21.01
CA TYR A 200 4.10 -2.31 19.57
C TYR A 200 3.00 -1.34 19.15
N LEU A 201 1.85 -1.39 19.81
CA LEU A 201 0.76 -0.40 19.62
C LEU A 201 1.23 1.02 19.94
N VAL A 202 1.97 1.19 21.05
CA VAL A 202 2.51 2.51 21.43
C VAL A 202 3.50 3.01 20.39
N VAL A 203 4.44 2.18 19.95
CA VAL A 203 5.42 2.57 18.92
C VAL A 203 4.72 2.96 17.61
N LEU A 204 3.74 2.15 17.16
CA LEU A 204 2.99 2.46 15.94
C LEU A 204 2.16 3.74 16.09
N ALA A 205 1.51 3.93 17.22
CA ALA A 205 0.72 5.12 17.50
C ALA A 205 1.59 6.37 17.52
N LEU A 206 2.79 6.30 18.10
CA LEU A 206 3.75 7.39 18.07
C LEU A 206 4.23 7.70 16.64
N VAL A 207 4.58 6.69 15.85
CA VAL A 207 4.94 6.87 14.44
C VAL A 207 3.78 7.52 13.67
N ALA A 208 2.55 7.05 13.88
CA ALA A 208 1.38 7.63 13.24
C ALA A 208 1.17 9.09 13.65
N ALA A 209 1.25 9.40 14.94
CA ALA A 209 1.02 10.75 15.46
C ALA A 209 2.10 11.73 14.96
N VAL A 210 3.38 11.37 15.05
CA VAL A 210 4.50 12.23 14.61
C VAL A 210 4.44 12.43 13.09
N SER A 211 4.23 11.36 12.32
CA SER A 211 4.14 11.43 10.86
C SER A 211 2.92 12.24 10.41
N PHE A 212 1.78 12.12 11.09
CA PHE A 212 0.58 12.91 10.79
C PHE A 212 0.77 14.39 11.13
N ALA A 213 1.35 14.70 12.29
CA ALA A 213 1.69 16.08 12.66
C ALA A 213 2.64 16.72 11.64
N LEU A 214 3.66 15.98 11.20
CA LEU A 214 4.57 16.41 10.14
C LEU A 214 3.83 16.60 8.80
N SER A 215 2.92 15.68 8.45
CA SER A 215 2.07 15.80 7.27
C SER A 215 1.24 17.09 7.29
N LEU A 216 0.61 17.42 8.42
CA LEU A 216 -0.15 18.66 8.58
C LEU A 216 0.73 19.89 8.40
N ALA A 217 1.88 19.93 9.07
CA ALA A 217 2.80 21.07 9.01
C ALA A 217 3.35 21.29 7.59
N VAL A 218 3.79 20.20 6.92
CA VAL A 218 4.51 20.30 5.64
C VAL A 218 3.57 20.47 4.46
N THR A 219 2.31 20.01 4.53
CA THR A 219 1.34 20.12 3.42
C THR A 219 1.15 21.56 2.95
N TYR A 220 1.14 22.52 3.86
CA TYR A 220 0.92 23.93 3.53
C TYR A 220 2.21 24.73 3.26
N VAL A 221 3.38 24.20 3.68
CA VAL A 221 4.67 24.89 3.53
C VAL A 221 5.42 24.39 2.29
N VAL A 222 5.47 23.07 2.07
CA VAL A 222 6.16 22.43 0.95
C VAL A 222 5.33 21.25 0.44
N PRO A 223 4.26 21.51 -0.35
CA PRO A 223 3.30 20.48 -0.79
C PRO A 223 3.96 19.27 -1.47
N SER A 224 4.99 19.48 -2.30
CA SER A 224 5.71 18.40 -2.97
C SER A 224 6.41 17.45 -1.99
N VAL A 225 7.03 17.99 -0.93
CA VAL A 225 7.63 17.17 0.14
C VAL A 225 6.55 16.40 0.89
N ALA A 226 5.43 17.07 1.23
CA ALA A 226 4.32 16.44 1.92
C ALA A 226 3.73 15.28 1.10
N PHE A 227 3.63 15.44 -0.21
CA PHE A 227 3.01 14.45 -1.10
C PHE A 227 3.91 13.23 -1.33
N PHE A 228 5.21 13.42 -1.58
CA PHE A 228 6.11 12.37 -2.07
C PHE A 228 6.97 11.70 -1.00
N SER A 229 7.10 12.25 0.23
CA SER A 229 8.07 11.71 1.17
C SER A 229 7.49 10.73 2.20
N LEU A 230 8.28 9.72 2.57
CA LEU A 230 7.90 8.73 3.58
C LEU A 230 7.55 9.37 4.94
N PRO A 231 8.32 10.34 5.51
CA PRO A 231 8.00 10.88 6.83
C PRO A 231 6.59 11.47 6.97
N THR A 232 6.04 12.05 5.90
CA THR A 232 4.70 12.65 5.88
C THR A 232 3.60 11.65 5.51
N ARG A 233 3.95 10.45 5.05
CA ARG A 233 3.05 9.38 4.61
C ARG A 233 3.07 8.16 5.52
N ALA A 234 4.09 7.98 6.37
CA ALA A 234 4.24 6.79 7.21
C ALA A 234 3.05 6.55 8.14
N TRP A 235 2.31 7.59 8.55
CA TRP A 235 1.12 7.45 9.38
C TRP A 235 0.02 6.62 8.72
N GLN A 236 -0.11 6.66 7.40
CA GLN A 236 -1.10 5.89 6.64
C GLN A 236 -0.80 4.38 6.73
N LEU A 237 0.47 4.00 6.56
CA LEU A 237 0.92 2.63 6.75
C LEU A 237 0.82 2.21 8.22
N ALA A 238 1.17 3.14 9.15
CA ALA A 238 1.07 2.88 10.59
C ALA A 238 -0.38 2.64 11.05
N ILE A 239 -1.37 3.37 10.52
CA ILE A 239 -2.80 3.12 10.77
C ILE A 239 -3.18 1.69 10.34
N GLY A 240 -2.75 1.25 9.15
CA GLY A 240 -2.91 -0.15 8.74
C GLY A 240 -2.30 -1.14 9.73
N GLY A 241 -1.11 -0.84 10.22
CA GLY A 241 -0.43 -1.63 11.26
C GLY A 241 -1.18 -1.67 12.60
N LEU A 242 -1.76 -0.54 13.03
CA LEU A 242 -2.59 -0.48 14.23
C LEU A 242 -3.83 -1.36 14.09
N VAL A 243 -4.51 -1.35 12.94
CA VAL A 243 -5.63 -2.27 12.66
C VAL A 243 -5.18 -3.73 12.73
N ALA A 244 -3.97 -4.05 12.26
CA ALA A 244 -3.45 -5.41 12.32
C ALA A 244 -3.22 -5.89 13.77
N LEU A 245 -2.64 -5.05 14.62
CA LEU A 245 -2.39 -5.38 16.03
C LEU A 245 -3.68 -5.39 16.86
N THR A 246 -4.68 -4.59 16.49
CA THR A 246 -6.00 -4.56 17.16
C THR A 246 -7.01 -5.53 16.53
N ALA A 247 -6.59 -6.45 15.67
CA ALA A 247 -7.49 -7.39 15.00
C ALA A 247 -8.33 -8.24 15.99
N GLY A 248 -7.81 -8.50 17.19
CA GLY A 248 -8.54 -9.19 18.26
C GLY A 248 -9.77 -8.41 18.76
N GLN A 249 -9.66 -7.10 18.87
CA GLN A 249 -10.76 -6.21 19.28
C GLN A 249 -11.81 -6.11 18.17
N TRP A 250 -11.37 -5.94 16.91
CA TRP A 250 -12.25 -5.93 15.74
C TRP A 250 -13.10 -7.20 15.61
N ARG A 251 -12.53 -8.37 15.94
CA ARG A 251 -13.25 -9.66 15.95
C ARG A 251 -14.39 -9.71 16.95
N ARG A 252 -14.38 -8.87 17.99
CA ARG A 252 -15.44 -8.81 19.02
C ARG A 252 -16.63 -7.95 18.62
N LEU A 253 -16.55 -7.24 17.47
CA LEU A 253 -17.66 -6.42 17.00
C LEU A 253 -18.89 -7.30 16.68
N PRO A 254 -20.10 -6.88 17.13
CA PRO A 254 -21.33 -7.47 16.67
C PRO A 254 -21.44 -7.44 15.14
N ALA A 255 -22.07 -8.44 14.54
CA ALA A 255 -22.17 -8.55 13.10
C ALA A 255 -22.81 -7.31 12.43
N THR A 256 -23.87 -6.77 13.05
CA THR A 256 -24.54 -5.53 12.59
C THR A 256 -23.62 -4.33 12.61
N SER A 257 -22.86 -4.14 13.70
CA SER A 257 -21.87 -3.05 13.79
C SER A 257 -20.77 -3.20 12.77
N ALA A 258 -20.27 -4.41 12.53
CA ALA A 258 -19.26 -4.65 11.50
C ALA A 258 -19.78 -4.33 10.09
N VAL A 259 -21.05 -4.66 9.79
CA VAL A 259 -21.69 -4.28 8.52
C VAL A 259 -21.75 -2.77 8.35
N ILE A 260 -22.24 -2.05 9.36
CA ILE A 260 -22.34 -0.58 9.31
C ILE A 260 -20.98 0.06 9.16
N VAL A 261 -20.00 -0.34 9.97
CA VAL A 261 -18.63 0.17 9.93
C VAL A 261 -17.96 -0.08 8.56
N GLY A 262 -18.17 -1.27 8.00
CA GLY A 262 -17.60 -1.61 6.69
C GLY A 262 -18.18 -0.75 5.55
N TRP A 263 -19.51 -0.55 5.52
CA TRP A 263 -20.15 0.32 4.53
C TRP A 263 -19.80 1.80 4.72
N ALA A 264 -19.74 2.27 5.97
CA ALA A 264 -19.27 3.63 6.27
C ALA A 264 -17.84 3.85 5.79
N GLY A 265 -16.95 2.88 6.02
CA GLY A 265 -15.57 2.94 5.51
C GLY A 265 -15.50 2.99 3.99
N LEU A 266 -16.26 2.15 3.29
CA LEU A 266 -16.31 2.17 1.83
C LEU A 266 -16.90 3.49 1.30
N ALA A 267 -17.94 4.00 1.93
CA ALA A 267 -18.53 5.30 1.58
C ALA A 267 -17.51 6.45 1.74
N LEU A 268 -16.69 6.47 2.80
CA LEU A 268 -15.64 7.47 2.97
C LEU A 268 -14.60 7.43 1.84
N ILE A 269 -14.22 6.23 1.39
CA ILE A 269 -13.28 6.08 0.25
C ILE A 269 -13.92 6.64 -1.04
N LEU A 270 -15.17 6.27 -1.33
CA LEU A 270 -15.88 6.72 -2.53
C LEU A 270 -16.14 8.24 -2.49
N LEU A 271 -16.51 8.78 -1.33
CA LEU A 271 -16.64 10.23 -1.14
C LEU A 271 -15.31 10.95 -1.38
N ALA A 272 -14.19 10.41 -0.89
CA ALA A 272 -12.88 10.98 -1.16
C ALA A 272 -12.55 11.00 -2.66
N CYS A 273 -12.92 9.95 -3.42
CA CYS A 273 -12.75 9.92 -4.88
C CYS A 273 -13.52 11.03 -5.62
N THR A 274 -14.67 11.45 -5.10
CA THR A 274 -15.55 12.43 -5.76
C THR A 274 -15.39 13.85 -5.24
N LEU A 275 -15.13 14.02 -3.93
CA LEU A 275 -15.06 15.34 -3.29
C LEU A 275 -13.67 15.98 -3.37
N LEU A 276 -12.61 15.18 -3.38
CA LEU A 276 -11.24 15.69 -3.48
C LEU A 276 -10.87 15.96 -4.95
N SER A 277 -9.89 16.83 -5.13
CA SER A 277 -9.40 17.23 -6.45
C SER A 277 -7.90 17.52 -6.41
N ALA A 278 -7.29 17.73 -7.57
CA ALA A 278 -5.89 18.13 -7.68
C ALA A 278 -5.55 19.46 -6.97
N THR A 279 -6.57 20.31 -6.69
CA THR A 279 -6.39 21.58 -5.97
C THR A 279 -6.53 21.44 -4.45
N THR A 280 -6.96 20.28 -3.96
CA THR A 280 -7.09 20.03 -2.52
C THR A 280 -5.69 19.96 -1.88
N PRO A 281 -5.41 20.73 -0.80
CA PRO A 281 -4.16 20.58 -0.06
C PRO A 281 -4.00 19.15 0.47
N TYR A 282 -2.99 18.43 -0.05
CA TYR A 282 -2.85 16.99 0.19
C TYR A 282 -1.40 16.60 0.53
N PRO A 283 -1.18 15.66 1.48
CA PRO A 283 -2.16 14.82 2.19
C PRO A 283 -2.94 15.50 3.31
N GLY A 284 -2.31 16.27 4.17
CA GLY A 284 -2.97 17.04 5.25
C GLY A 284 -4.12 16.29 5.93
N THR A 285 -5.18 17.04 6.26
CA THR A 285 -6.42 16.47 6.83
C THR A 285 -7.27 15.72 5.79
N ALA A 286 -7.15 16.06 4.51
CA ALA A 286 -7.95 15.44 3.45
C ALA A 286 -7.70 13.92 3.34
N ALA A 287 -6.46 13.50 3.59
CA ALA A 287 -6.09 12.09 3.59
C ALA A 287 -6.72 11.25 4.73
N LEU A 288 -7.31 11.89 5.74
CA LEU A 288 -8.07 11.17 6.78
C LEU A 288 -9.25 10.40 6.18
N LEU A 289 -9.92 10.95 5.16
CA LEU A 289 -11.07 10.29 4.54
C LEU A 289 -10.72 8.90 3.97
N PRO A 290 -9.77 8.75 3.03
CA PRO A 290 -9.43 7.45 2.48
C PRO A 290 -8.73 6.55 3.50
N VAL A 291 -7.90 7.09 4.39
CA VAL A 291 -7.14 6.31 5.37
C VAL A 291 -8.06 5.69 6.42
N LEU A 292 -8.93 6.50 7.04
CA LEU A 292 -9.90 6.00 8.01
C LEU A 292 -10.94 5.10 7.34
N GLY A 293 -11.41 5.48 6.14
CA GLY A 293 -12.29 4.62 5.36
C GLY A 293 -11.71 3.23 5.13
N THR A 294 -10.45 3.16 4.73
CA THR A 294 -9.74 1.90 4.52
C THR A 294 -9.55 1.12 5.82
N ALA A 295 -9.16 1.80 6.89
CA ALA A 295 -9.00 1.19 8.21
C ALA A 295 -10.31 0.56 8.72
N LEU A 296 -11.44 1.24 8.54
CA LEU A 296 -12.78 0.75 8.90
C LEU A 296 -13.17 -0.47 8.06
N VAL A 297 -12.96 -0.46 6.74
CA VAL A 297 -13.23 -1.63 5.87
C VAL A 297 -12.40 -2.84 6.30
N ILE A 298 -11.09 -2.65 6.51
CA ILE A 298 -10.18 -3.74 6.91
C ILE A 298 -10.54 -4.25 8.31
N GLY A 299 -10.83 -3.34 9.25
CA GLY A 299 -11.25 -3.67 10.62
C GLY A 299 -12.55 -4.45 10.64
N ALA A 300 -13.59 -3.97 9.95
CA ALA A 300 -14.87 -4.67 9.80
C ALA A 300 -14.70 -6.07 9.22
N GLY A 301 -13.85 -6.22 8.22
CA GLY A 301 -13.51 -7.52 7.64
C GLY A 301 -12.70 -8.45 8.56
N CYS A 302 -12.23 -8.00 9.72
CA CYS A 302 -11.68 -8.87 10.77
C CYS A 302 -12.77 -9.59 11.59
N ALA A 303 -14.04 -9.13 11.58
CA ALA A 303 -15.15 -9.81 12.23
C ALA A 303 -15.41 -11.19 11.61
N SER A 304 -16.06 -12.09 12.38
CA SER A 304 -16.08 -13.54 12.15
C SER A 304 -16.76 -14.04 10.86
N ALA A 305 -17.43 -13.19 10.10
CA ALA A 305 -18.03 -13.56 8.81
C ALA A 305 -17.93 -12.41 7.80
N PRO A 306 -17.62 -12.69 6.51
CA PRO A 306 -17.67 -11.68 5.47
C PRO A 306 -19.11 -11.24 5.23
N GLN A 307 -19.50 -10.10 5.78
CA GLN A 307 -20.83 -9.52 5.69
C GLN A 307 -20.75 -8.09 5.12
N GLY A 308 -21.88 -7.55 4.70
CA GLY A 308 -21.96 -6.19 4.20
C GLY A 308 -21.04 -5.94 2.98
N CYS A 309 -20.25 -4.87 3.02
CA CYS A 309 -19.34 -4.50 1.94
C CYS A 309 -18.29 -5.58 1.65
N GLY A 310 -17.89 -6.40 2.63
CA GLY A 310 -16.95 -7.50 2.44
C GLY A 310 -17.44 -8.55 1.44
N ARG A 311 -18.76 -8.79 1.34
CA ARG A 311 -19.34 -9.67 0.30
C ARG A 311 -19.16 -9.09 -1.09
N VAL A 312 -19.42 -7.80 -1.26
CA VAL A 312 -19.26 -7.11 -2.55
C VAL A 312 -17.80 -7.10 -2.99
N LEU A 313 -16.90 -6.75 -2.07
CA LEU A 313 -15.45 -6.77 -2.31
C LEU A 313 -14.93 -8.20 -2.57
N GLY A 314 -15.60 -9.22 -2.01
CA GLY A 314 -15.28 -10.64 -2.22
C GLY A 314 -15.75 -11.22 -3.55
N LEU A 315 -16.52 -10.49 -4.37
CA LEU A 315 -16.98 -10.96 -5.67
C LEU A 315 -15.84 -11.29 -6.62
N SER A 316 -16.00 -12.32 -7.44
CA SER A 316 -14.97 -12.82 -8.36
C SER A 316 -14.39 -11.74 -9.30
N PRO A 317 -15.18 -10.83 -9.91
CA PRO A 317 -14.64 -9.74 -10.72
C PRO A 317 -13.74 -8.78 -9.91
N MET A 318 -14.18 -8.37 -8.72
CA MET A 318 -13.40 -7.49 -7.84
C MET A 318 -12.07 -8.13 -7.46
N ARG A 319 -12.11 -9.40 -7.09
CA ARG A 319 -10.91 -10.17 -6.77
C ARG A 319 -9.98 -10.36 -7.96
N ALA A 320 -10.52 -10.57 -9.16
CA ALA A 320 -9.73 -10.70 -10.38
C ALA A 320 -8.94 -9.41 -10.65
N VAL A 321 -9.59 -8.25 -10.60
CA VAL A 321 -8.96 -6.94 -10.73
C VAL A 321 -7.95 -6.72 -9.59
N GLY A 322 -8.30 -7.03 -8.34
CA GLY A 322 -7.41 -6.87 -7.18
C GLY A 322 -6.12 -7.70 -7.27
N ARG A 323 -6.18 -8.90 -7.86
CA ARG A 323 -4.98 -9.74 -8.08
C ARG A 323 -4.00 -9.12 -9.07
N VAL A 324 -4.49 -8.49 -10.12
CA VAL A 324 -3.65 -7.84 -11.14
C VAL A 324 -3.37 -6.37 -10.83
N SER A 325 -3.91 -5.83 -9.72
CA SER A 325 -3.84 -4.40 -9.40
C SER A 325 -2.43 -3.82 -9.38
N TYR A 326 -1.41 -4.61 -8.97
CA TYR A 326 -0.02 -4.18 -8.99
C TYR A 326 0.51 -3.98 -10.42
N SER A 327 0.30 -4.95 -11.28
CA SER A 327 0.71 -4.84 -12.69
C SER A 327 -0.06 -3.75 -13.41
N TRP A 328 -1.36 -3.63 -13.16
CA TRP A 328 -2.17 -2.57 -13.76
C TRP A 328 -1.72 -1.18 -13.27
N TYR A 329 -1.42 -1.02 -11.97
CA TYR A 329 -0.84 0.21 -11.43
C TYR A 329 0.51 0.57 -12.09
N LEU A 330 1.34 -0.41 -12.41
CA LEU A 330 2.62 -0.17 -13.07
C LEU A 330 2.45 0.25 -14.55
N TRP A 331 1.53 -0.37 -15.28
CA TRP A 331 1.38 -0.14 -16.71
C TRP A 331 0.54 1.09 -17.07
N HIS A 332 -0.47 1.44 -16.26
CA HIS A 332 -1.43 2.47 -16.66
C HIS A 332 -0.79 3.82 -17.00
N TRP A 333 0.16 4.26 -16.20
CA TRP A 333 0.76 5.58 -16.34
C TRP A 333 1.69 5.72 -17.53
N PRO A 334 2.73 4.83 -17.75
CA PRO A 334 3.55 4.89 -18.95
C PRO A 334 2.72 4.72 -20.21
N VAL A 335 1.70 3.87 -20.23
CA VAL A 335 0.84 3.70 -21.41
C VAL A 335 0.07 4.97 -21.71
N LEU A 336 -0.55 5.61 -20.73
CA LEU A 336 -1.25 6.89 -20.91
C LEU A 336 -0.34 8.01 -21.45
N LEU A 337 0.94 8.06 -21.03
CA LEU A 337 1.86 9.10 -21.45
C LEU A 337 2.58 8.82 -22.79
N LEU A 338 2.83 7.56 -23.11
CA LEU A 338 3.56 7.19 -24.32
C LEU A 338 2.63 6.86 -25.50
N ALA A 339 1.35 6.58 -25.28
CA ALA A 339 0.42 6.32 -26.37
C ALA A 339 0.17 7.55 -27.27
N PRO A 340 -0.01 8.80 -26.78
CA PRO A 340 -0.17 9.96 -27.64
C PRO A 340 0.99 10.19 -28.62
N PRO A 341 2.28 10.20 -28.21
CA PRO A 341 3.39 10.33 -29.14
C PRO A 341 3.53 9.12 -30.08
N LEU A 342 3.15 7.91 -29.66
CA LEU A 342 3.16 6.72 -30.51
C LEU A 342 2.10 6.82 -31.62
N LEU A 343 0.91 7.35 -31.33
CA LEU A 343 -0.22 7.44 -32.27
C LEU A 343 -0.19 8.75 -33.10
N GLY A 344 0.63 9.72 -32.73
CA GLY A 344 0.72 11.01 -33.38
C GLY A 344 -0.45 11.97 -33.10
N HIS A 345 -1.31 11.63 -32.12
CA HIS A 345 -2.44 12.48 -31.72
C HIS A 345 -2.79 12.31 -30.23
N SER A 346 -3.47 13.30 -29.67
CA SER A 346 -3.98 13.22 -28.27
C SER A 346 -5.11 12.20 -28.15
N LEU A 347 -5.14 11.51 -27.01
CA LEU A 347 -6.21 10.56 -26.71
C LEU A 347 -7.44 11.29 -26.15
N GLY A 348 -8.62 11.07 -26.75
CA GLY A 348 -9.89 11.37 -26.10
C GLY A 348 -10.17 10.44 -24.93
N LEU A 349 -11.23 10.70 -24.17
CA LEU A 349 -11.61 9.91 -22.99
C LEU A 349 -11.72 8.39 -23.31
N ALA A 350 -12.38 8.03 -24.39
CA ALA A 350 -12.52 6.64 -24.83
C ALA A 350 -11.15 5.98 -25.09
N GLY A 351 -10.23 6.70 -25.74
CA GLY A 351 -8.85 6.22 -25.97
C GLY A 351 -8.08 6.02 -24.66
N ARG A 352 -8.19 6.95 -23.71
CA ARG A 352 -7.53 6.83 -22.40
C ARG A 352 -8.07 5.67 -21.55
N LEU A 353 -9.35 5.34 -21.70
CA LEU A 353 -9.95 4.19 -21.01
C LEU A 353 -9.63 2.85 -21.70
N ALA A 354 -9.28 2.87 -22.99
CA ALA A 354 -8.91 1.69 -23.76
C ALA A 354 -7.41 1.33 -23.66
N THR A 355 -6.58 2.27 -23.23
CA THR A 355 -5.14 2.07 -22.98
C THR A 355 -4.87 1.64 -21.54
#